data_b2dfc5352f3b49086e963885a5d9d787
#
_entry.id   b2dfc5352f3b49086e963885a5d9d787
#
_cell.length_a   1.000
_cell.length_b   1.000
_cell.length_c   1.000
_cell.angle_alpha   90.00
_cell.angle_beta   90.00
_cell.angle_gamma   90.00
#
_symmetry.space_group_name_H-M   'P 1'
#
loop_
_entity.id
_entity.type
_entity.pdbx_description
1 polymer ?
#
loop_
_entity_poly.entity_id
_entity_poly.type
_entity_poly.pdbx_seq_one_letter_code
_entity_poly.pdbx_strand_id
1 'polypeptide(L)'
;MQADAQKPLVAGADRVGVDGAGLLRVFVHLATDKDAAAWRRAWEAGTLVGVNEETPYGYGRAERMGCTLAFARAYPENPAARFLRLGLRVLLGFDLLHALRQGRTLAEADVVWTHTESQFLAVAAALVFRRRRPKLIGQSVWLFDRWHRLGPLRRRLYRRLIRDVDVLTVHSTENLAVARALFPGKRVLHVPFGIPSERVTAPVRRPCRPLRILAIGSDRHRDWACLVAALDGLPEASAVILSGTAPRRLARSRPNLRIGQARSQAELAAHLDVASVVCVPLKPNRHASGITVIQEAVLAGLPVVATATGGLEGYFGADAVRYVPPGDPAALRAALLEVAADPEAARRRAERAQARMVEAGIGAEAYIRRHVDISREMLNR
;
A
#
# COMPACT_ATOMS: atom_id res chain seq x y z
N MET A 1 -3.16 -28.31 33.47
CA MET A 1 -2.55 -28.58 32.17
C MET A 1 -1.95 -27.27 31.67
N GLN A 2 -0.62 -27.23 31.65
CA GLN A 2 0.21 -26.05 31.49
C GLN A 2 0.20 -25.56 30.05
N ALA A 3 0.01 -24.26 29.88
CA ALA A 3 0.23 -23.56 28.61
C ALA A 3 1.72 -23.27 28.50
N ASP A 4 2.36 -23.85 27.51
CA ASP A 4 3.73 -23.58 27.15
C ASP A 4 3.86 -22.19 26.47
N ALA A 5 4.52 -21.28 27.18
CA ALA A 5 4.89 -19.97 26.69
C ALA A 5 6.14 -20.09 25.81
N GLN A 6 5.98 -19.96 24.52
CA GLN A 6 7.12 -19.82 23.59
C GLN A 6 7.79 -18.45 23.80
N LYS A 7 9.02 -18.49 24.30
CA LYS A 7 9.96 -17.36 24.36
C LYS A 7 10.33 -16.90 22.95
N PRO A 8 10.42 -15.58 22.66
CA PRO A 8 11.01 -15.10 21.43
C PRO A 8 12.55 -15.27 21.47
N LEU A 9 13.08 -15.90 20.43
CA LEU A 9 14.53 -15.90 20.16
C LEU A 9 14.95 -14.47 19.75
N VAL A 10 15.53 -13.74 20.66
CA VAL A 10 16.26 -12.50 20.35
C VAL A 10 17.62 -12.92 19.82
N ALA A 11 17.79 -12.99 18.51
CA ALA A 11 19.10 -12.99 17.87
C ALA A 11 19.69 -11.58 17.98
N GLY A 12 20.92 -11.49 18.53
CA GLY A 12 21.62 -10.24 18.74
C GLY A 12 21.72 -9.42 17.45
N ALA A 13 21.19 -8.21 17.48
CA ALA A 13 21.44 -7.23 16.45
C ALA A 13 22.83 -6.66 16.70
N ASP A 14 23.81 -7.09 15.92
CA ASP A 14 25.10 -6.41 15.79
C ASP A 14 24.82 -4.94 15.43
N ARG A 15 25.17 -4.05 16.34
CA ARG A 15 25.25 -2.62 16.05
C ARG A 15 26.41 -2.44 15.06
N VAL A 16 26.06 -2.33 13.79
CA VAL A 16 27.00 -1.88 12.76
C VAL A 16 27.52 -0.51 13.21
N GLY A 17 28.83 -0.41 13.44
CA GLY A 17 29.50 0.80 13.88
C GLY A 17 29.15 1.96 12.94
N VAL A 18 28.68 3.04 13.53
CA VAL A 18 28.39 4.30 12.83
C VAL A 18 29.73 4.99 12.67
N ASP A 19 30.41 4.77 11.54
CA ASP A 19 31.51 5.59 11.11
C ASP A 19 31.05 7.04 11.01
N GLY A 20 31.69 7.98 11.68
CA GLY A 20 31.63 9.44 11.71
C GLY A 20 30.65 10.29 10.87
N ALA A 21 29.73 9.71 10.15
CA ALA A 21 28.66 10.41 9.42
C ALA A 21 27.47 10.63 10.36
N GLY A 22 27.10 11.89 10.61
CA GLY A 22 25.93 12.24 11.42
C GLY A 22 24.66 11.55 10.94
N LEU A 23 23.70 11.31 11.85
CA LEU A 23 22.41 10.68 11.54
C LEU A 23 21.69 11.44 10.42
N LEU A 24 21.14 10.72 9.44
CA LEU A 24 20.33 11.29 8.35
C LEU A 24 19.02 11.81 8.89
N ARG A 25 18.77 13.12 8.78
CA ARG A 25 17.53 13.77 9.24
C ARG A 25 16.46 13.67 8.16
N VAL A 26 15.48 12.82 8.40
CA VAL A 26 14.37 12.56 7.47
C VAL A 26 13.08 13.17 8.00
N PHE A 27 12.39 13.94 7.17
CA PHE A 27 11.02 14.38 7.44
C PHE A 27 10.04 13.59 6.58
N VAL A 28 9.14 12.85 7.22
CA VAL A 28 8.08 12.08 6.55
C VAL A 28 6.82 12.93 6.48
N HIS A 29 6.50 13.46 5.29
CA HIS A 29 5.30 14.26 5.08
C HIS A 29 4.15 13.39 4.60
N LEU A 30 3.16 13.19 5.47
CA LEU A 30 1.94 12.41 5.22
C LEU A 30 0.71 13.32 5.20
N ALA A 31 -0.43 12.77 4.78
CA ALA A 31 -1.71 13.47 4.84
C ALA A 31 -2.16 13.72 6.28
N THR A 32 -3.00 14.72 6.49
CA THR A 32 -3.48 15.17 7.83
C THR A 32 -4.14 14.04 8.63
N ASP A 33 -4.81 13.11 7.97
CA ASP A 33 -5.45 11.93 8.59
C ASP A 33 -4.46 10.78 8.91
N LYS A 34 -3.17 10.96 8.61
CA LYS A 34 -2.08 10.03 8.88
C LYS A 34 -1.08 10.61 9.90
N ASP A 35 -1.58 11.40 10.86
CA ASP A 35 -0.78 11.88 11.98
C ASP A 35 -0.17 10.70 12.75
N ALA A 36 1.15 10.73 12.96
CA ALA A 36 1.88 9.58 13.51
C ALA A 36 1.47 9.27 14.96
N ALA A 37 1.12 10.28 15.77
CA ALA A 37 0.68 10.07 17.14
C ALA A 37 -0.74 9.46 17.18
N ALA A 38 -1.64 9.92 16.32
CA ALA A 38 -2.96 9.32 16.18
C ALA A 38 -2.89 7.89 15.64
N TRP A 39 -1.99 7.65 14.68
CA TRP A 39 -1.73 6.32 14.14
C TRP A 39 -1.23 5.36 15.23
N ARG A 40 -0.24 5.75 16.02
CA ARG A 40 0.31 4.96 17.11
C ARG A 40 -0.76 4.55 18.11
N ARG A 41 -1.60 5.52 18.58
CA ARG A 41 -2.73 5.22 19.47
C ARG A 41 -3.70 4.21 18.87
N ALA A 42 -4.02 4.32 17.58
CA ALA A 42 -4.90 3.38 16.90
C ALA A 42 -4.26 1.99 16.73
N TRP A 43 -2.95 1.94 16.52
CA TRP A 43 -2.19 0.68 16.48
C TRP A 43 -2.17 -0.02 17.85
N GLU A 44 -1.83 0.72 18.92
CA GLU A 44 -1.85 0.21 20.31
C GLU A 44 -3.25 -0.28 20.73
N ALA A 45 -4.30 0.39 20.26
CA ALA A 45 -5.69 -0.01 20.49
C ALA A 45 -6.17 -1.16 19.59
N GLY A 46 -5.36 -1.66 18.64
CA GLY A 46 -5.74 -2.72 17.70
C GLY A 46 -6.82 -2.32 16.69
N THR A 47 -7.09 -1.02 16.51
CA THR A 47 -8.15 -0.51 15.62
C THR A 47 -7.67 -0.24 14.20
N LEU A 48 -6.37 -0.31 13.94
CA LEU A 48 -5.86 -0.31 12.56
C LEU A 48 -6.12 -1.66 11.91
N VAL A 49 -6.87 -1.64 10.82
CA VAL A 49 -7.16 -2.85 10.04
C VAL A 49 -6.05 -3.06 9.01
N GLY A 50 -5.61 -4.31 8.85
CA GLY A 50 -4.49 -4.69 8.00
C GLY A 50 -3.19 -4.91 8.80
N VAL A 51 -2.17 -5.45 8.14
CA VAL A 51 -0.85 -5.65 8.76
C VAL A 51 -0.14 -4.31 8.85
N ASN A 52 -0.09 -3.75 10.06
CA ASN A 52 0.44 -2.42 10.36
C ASN A 52 1.50 -2.46 11.46
N GLU A 53 2.23 -1.36 11.60
CA GLU A 53 3.21 -1.11 12.65
C GLU A 53 2.84 0.15 13.46
N GLU A 54 3.62 0.42 14.51
CA GLU A 54 3.44 1.59 15.36
C GLU A 54 3.59 2.93 14.63
N THR A 55 4.33 2.95 13.51
CA THR A 55 4.50 4.14 12.66
C THR A 55 3.80 3.96 11.32
N PRO A 56 3.26 5.03 10.73
CA PRO A 56 2.58 4.94 9.44
C PRO A 56 3.49 4.32 8.37
N TYR A 57 2.97 3.28 7.69
CA TYR A 57 3.63 2.60 6.57
C TYR A 57 5.03 2.04 6.87
N GLY A 58 5.35 1.81 8.14
CA GLY A 58 6.64 1.24 8.55
C GLY A 58 7.82 2.21 8.47
N TYR A 59 7.60 3.53 8.28
CA TYR A 59 8.69 4.49 8.14
C TYR A 59 9.61 4.54 9.35
N GLY A 60 9.14 4.23 10.56
CA GLY A 60 9.95 4.15 11.78
C GLY A 60 11.13 3.20 11.72
N ARG A 61 11.10 2.21 10.82
CA ARG A 61 12.22 1.27 10.61
C ARG A 61 13.52 1.96 10.23
N ALA A 62 13.45 3.14 9.61
CA ALA A 62 14.63 3.90 9.22
C ALA A 62 15.50 4.35 10.39
N GLU A 63 14.96 4.45 11.61
CA GLU A 63 15.74 4.79 12.80
C GLU A 63 16.84 3.76 13.07
N ARG A 64 16.53 2.48 12.86
CA ARG A 64 17.50 1.37 12.97
C ARG A 64 18.51 1.36 11.82
N MET A 65 18.26 2.14 10.77
CA MET A 65 19.14 2.29 9.60
C MET A 65 19.95 3.59 9.63
N GLY A 66 20.09 4.23 10.80
CA GLY A 66 20.90 5.44 10.98
C GLY A 66 20.18 6.73 10.52
N CYS A 67 18.88 6.79 10.68
CA CYS A 67 18.08 8.00 10.44
C CYS A 67 17.49 8.56 11.73
N THR A 68 17.28 9.88 11.77
CA THR A 68 16.41 10.54 12.73
C THR A 68 15.14 10.96 12.01
N LEU A 69 13.97 10.59 12.55
CA LEU A 69 12.69 10.81 11.89
C LEU A 69 11.87 11.91 12.56
N ALA A 70 11.26 12.74 11.72
CA ALA A 70 10.18 13.63 12.10
C ALA A 70 8.98 13.39 11.17
N PHE A 71 7.77 13.39 11.72
CA PHE A 71 6.54 13.20 10.95
C PHE A 71 5.74 14.49 10.87
N ALA A 72 5.01 14.67 9.76
CA ALA A 72 4.04 15.75 9.64
C ALA A 72 2.97 15.63 10.73
N ARG A 73 2.66 16.77 11.38
CA ARG A 73 1.67 16.84 12.45
C ARG A 73 0.35 17.41 11.92
N ALA A 74 -0.75 16.85 12.38
CA ALA A 74 -2.05 17.49 12.24
C ALA A 74 -2.16 18.66 13.20
N TYR A 75 -2.70 19.79 12.72
CA TYR A 75 -2.92 20.97 13.55
C TYR A 75 -4.42 21.16 13.80
N PRO A 76 -4.82 21.61 14.99
CA PRO A 76 -6.18 22.02 15.25
C PRO A 76 -6.60 23.12 14.27
N GLU A 77 -7.79 22.99 13.72
CA GLU A 77 -8.33 23.95 12.76
C GLU A 77 -9.72 24.41 13.19
N ASN A 78 -9.96 25.72 13.15
CA ASN A 78 -11.32 26.24 13.21
C ASN A 78 -12.05 25.97 11.88
N PRO A 79 -13.40 26.02 11.84
CA PRO A 79 -14.18 25.70 10.64
C PRO A 79 -13.79 26.52 9.40
N ALA A 80 -13.48 27.81 9.56
CA ALA A 80 -13.10 28.70 8.47
C ALA A 80 -11.74 28.30 7.87
N ALA A 81 -10.73 28.05 8.71
CA ALA A 81 -9.41 27.59 8.27
C ALA A 81 -9.49 26.22 7.57
N ARG A 82 -10.34 25.32 8.10
CA ARG A 82 -10.60 24.01 7.47
C ARG A 82 -11.26 24.17 6.09
N PHE A 83 -12.26 25.05 5.98
CA PHE A 83 -12.92 25.33 4.70
C PHE A 83 -11.94 25.87 3.66
N LEU A 84 -11.12 26.86 4.03
CA LEU A 84 -10.09 27.42 3.16
C LEU A 84 -9.10 26.35 2.69
N ARG A 85 -8.59 25.54 3.62
CA ARG A 85 -7.66 24.45 3.29
C ARG A 85 -8.26 23.45 2.32
N LEU A 86 -9.49 23.00 2.58
CA LEU A 86 -10.19 22.05 1.70
C LEU A 86 -10.50 22.66 0.33
N GLY A 87 -10.91 23.93 0.27
CA GLY A 87 -11.12 24.65 -0.99
C GLY A 87 -9.85 24.72 -1.84
N LEU A 88 -8.73 25.12 -1.24
CA LEU A 88 -7.43 25.12 -1.91
C LEU A 88 -6.99 23.72 -2.34
N ARG A 89 -7.21 22.70 -1.49
CA ARG A 89 -6.92 21.31 -1.85
C ARG A 89 -7.74 20.83 -3.06
N VAL A 90 -9.00 21.21 -3.14
CA VAL A 90 -9.84 20.88 -4.32
C VAL A 90 -9.33 21.60 -5.56
N LEU A 91 -8.97 22.87 -5.45
CA LEU A 91 -8.46 23.68 -6.56
C LEU A 91 -7.11 23.17 -7.08
N LEU A 92 -6.16 22.92 -6.19
CA LEU A 92 -4.80 22.53 -6.54
C LEU A 92 -4.66 21.00 -6.78
N GLY A 93 -5.47 20.19 -6.10
CA GLY A 93 -5.36 18.73 -6.08
C GLY A 93 -4.39 18.18 -5.01
N PHE A 94 -3.84 19.08 -4.16
CA PHE A 94 -2.94 18.74 -3.05
C PHE A 94 -3.11 19.71 -1.88
N ASP A 95 -2.70 19.32 -0.67
CA ASP A 95 -2.90 20.08 0.56
C ASP A 95 -1.72 21.02 0.84
N LEU A 96 -1.69 22.17 0.14
CA LEU A 96 -0.62 23.16 0.27
C LEU A 96 -0.51 23.73 1.70
N LEU A 97 -1.65 24.06 2.33
CA LEU A 97 -1.61 24.68 3.67
C LEU A 97 -1.05 23.72 4.71
N HIS A 98 -1.34 22.42 4.60
CA HIS A 98 -0.76 21.42 5.48
C HIS A 98 0.78 21.37 5.35
N ALA A 99 1.31 21.41 4.13
CA ALA A 99 2.75 21.42 3.89
C ALA A 99 3.41 22.74 4.36
N LEU A 100 2.77 23.90 4.15
CA LEU A 100 3.29 25.18 4.61
C LEU A 100 3.40 25.26 6.14
N ARG A 101 2.46 24.67 6.87
CA ARG A 101 2.47 24.60 8.35
C ARG A 101 3.64 23.76 8.91
N GLN A 102 4.20 22.84 8.11
CA GLN A 102 5.38 22.04 8.49
C GLN A 102 6.70 22.80 8.25
N GLY A 103 6.66 24.06 7.96
CA GLY A 103 7.76 24.84 7.41
C GLY A 103 9.08 24.79 8.19
N ARG A 104 9.03 24.74 9.54
CA ARG A 104 10.22 24.63 10.39
C ARG A 104 10.88 23.25 10.24
N THR A 105 10.10 22.18 10.38
CA THR A 105 10.58 20.79 10.26
C THR A 105 11.10 20.50 8.85
N LEU A 106 10.44 21.05 7.81
CA LEU A 106 10.94 20.98 6.44
C LEU A 106 12.33 21.65 6.28
N ALA A 107 12.60 22.74 6.99
CA ALA A 107 13.87 23.46 6.89
C ALA A 107 15.02 22.73 7.61
N GLU A 108 14.72 21.94 8.61
CA GLU A 108 15.68 21.20 9.44
C GLU A 108 16.04 19.83 8.86
N ALA A 109 15.24 19.31 7.93
CA ALA A 109 15.46 18.00 7.31
C ALA A 109 16.57 18.04 6.24
N ASP A 110 17.27 16.91 6.08
CA ASP A 110 18.17 16.66 4.96
C ASP A 110 17.40 16.11 3.76
N VAL A 111 16.41 15.25 4.03
CA VAL A 111 15.54 14.62 3.02
C VAL A 111 14.09 14.60 3.49
N VAL A 112 13.18 14.81 2.56
CA VAL A 112 11.72 14.64 2.76
C VAL A 112 11.25 13.40 2.02
N TRP A 113 10.55 12.52 2.72
CA TRP A 113 9.85 11.39 2.14
C TRP A 113 8.34 11.66 2.10
N THR A 114 7.69 11.19 1.05
CA THR A 114 6.23 11.31 0.89
C THR A 114 5.65 9.98 0.43
N HIS A 115 4.36 9.76 0.65
CA HIS A 115 3.71 8.48 0.36
C HIS A 115 2.79 8.51 -0.87
N THR A 116 2.34 9.70 -1.28
CA THR A 116 1.47 9.87 -2.46
C THR A 116 1.77 11.17 -3.20
N GLU A 117 1.27 11.29 -4.42
CA GLU A 117 1.45 12.48 -5.25
C GLU A 117 0.92 13.77 -4.61
N SER A 118 -0.20 13.72 -3.88
CA SER A 118 -0.75 14.90 -3.22
C SER A 118 0.19 15.47 -2.16
N GLN A 119 1.05 14.64 -1.60
CA GLN A 119 2.00 15.02 -0.57
C GLN A 119 3.26 15.63 -1.17
N PHE A 120 3.91 14.97 -2.14
CA PHE A 120 5.11 15.56 -2.74
C PHE A 120 4.82 16.83 -3.55
N LEU A 121 3.65 16.94 -4.19
CA LEU A 121 3.24 18.17 -4.87
C LEU A 121 3.05 19.32 -3.87
N ALA A 122 2.47 19.04 -2.70
CA ALA A 122 2.31 20.01 -1.62
C ALA A 122 3.67 20.47 -1.07
N VAL A 123 4.58 19.51 -0.79
CA VAL A 123 5.94 19.82 -0.32
C VAL A 123 6.73 20.59 -1.38
N ALA A 124 6.71 20.15 -2.65
CA ALA A 124 7.38 20.85 -3.73
C ALA A 124 6.89 22.30 -3.85
N ALA A 125 5.57 22.52 -3.77
CA ALA A 125 4.99 23.86 -3.79
C ALA A 125 5.40 24.71 -2.57
N ALA A 126 5.44 24.13 -1.37
CA ALA A 126 5.89 24.82 -0.15
C ALA A 126 7.38 25.19 -0.19
N LEU A 127 8.18 24.45 -0.96
CA LEU A 127 9.63 24.69 -1.10
C LEU A 127 9.99 25.66 -2.23
N VAL A 128 9.06 26.07 -3.11
CA VAL A 128 9.35 26.94 -4.27
C VAL A 128 10.11 28.21 -3.87
N PHE A 129 9.71 28.86 -2.78
CA PHE A 129 10.29 30.14 -2.34
C PHE A 129 11.39 29.99 -1.27
N ARG A 130 11.87 28.76 -1.02
CA ARG A 130 12.91 28.54 0.00
C ARG A 130 14.30 28.52 -0.61
N ARG A 131 15.23 29.29 -0.04
CA ARG A 131 16.64 29.28 -0.46
C ARG A 131 17.34 27.96 -0.12
N ARG A 132 17.10 27.45 1.09
CA ARG A 132 17.63 26.14 1.52
C ARG A 132 16.51 25.09 1.40
N ARG A 133 16.76 24.05 0.63
CA ARG A 133 15.77 23.00 0.35
C ARG A 133 16.33 21.64 0.75
N PRO A 134 15.58 20.84 1.52
CA PRO A 134 15.88 19.43 1.68
C PRO A 134 15.74 18.73 0.33
N LYS A 135 16.40 17.56 0.19
CA LYS A 135 16.12 16.65 -0.92
C LYS A 135 14.70 16.10 -0.81
N LEU A 136 14.05 15.81 -1.93
CA LEU A 136 12.67 15.34 -1.95
C LEU A 136 12.53 14.03 -2.73
N ILE A 137 12.12 12.97 -2.04
CA ILE A 137 11.62 11.73 -2.64
C ILE A 137 10.11 11.84 -2.75
N GLY A 138 9.62 11.91 -3.98
CA GLY A 138 8.20 12.00 -4.31
C GLY A 138 7.64 10.65 -4.72
N GLN A 139 6.80 10.04 -3.89
CA GLN A 139 6.16 8.78 -4.24
C GLN A 139 4.84 9.03 -4.97
N SER A 140 4.69 8.45 -6.14
CA SER A 140 3.47 8.52 -6.95
C SER A 140 2.75 7.18 -6.96
N VAL A 141 1.46 7.21 -6.63
CA VAL A 141 0.57 6.05 -6.64
C VAL A 141 -0.45 6.17 -7.76
N TRP A 142 -1.33 7.16 -7.72
CA TRP A 142 -2.47 7.29 -8.65
C TRP A 142 -2.28 8.34 -9.75
N LEU A 143 -1.23 9.15 -9.72
CA LEU A 143 -1.05 10.29 -10.62
C LEU A 143 -1.08 9.86 -12.09
N PHE A 144 -0.39 8.76 -12.43
CA PHE A 144 -0.24 8.31 -13.80
C PHE A 144 -1.49 7.65 -14.37
N ASP A 145 -2.32 7.03 -13.53
CA ASP A 145 -3.64 6.55 -13.93
C ASP A 145 -4.58 7.69 -14.35
N ARG A 146 -4.37 8.86 -13.73
CA ARG A 146 -5.24 10.04 -13.91
C ARG A 146 -4.63 11.13 -14.78
N TRP A 147 -3.39 10.98 -15.21
CA TRP A 147 -2.67 12.04 -15.91
C TRP A 147 -3.43 12.59 -17.12
N HIS A 148 -4.04 11.70 -17.92
CA HIS A 148 -4.82 12.07 -19.09
C HIS A 148 -6.11 12.85 -18.77
N ARG A 149 -6.61 12.74 -17.55
CA ARG A 149 -7.85 13.41 -17.05
C ARG A 149 -7.56 14.76 -16.40
N LEU A 150 -6.29 15.11 -16.20
CA LEU A 150 -5.93 16.41 -15.65
C LEU A 150 -6.14 17.51 -16.69
N GLY A 151 -6.75 18.62 -16.28
CA GLY A 151 -6.85 19.82 -17.11
C GLY A 151 -5.48 20.42 -17.43
N PRO A 152 -5.36 21.25 -18.48
CA PRO A 152 -4.08 21.77 -18.95
C PRO A 152 -3.33 22.60 -17.91
N LEU A 153 -4.03 23.42 -17.13
CA LEU A 153 -3.44 24.23 -16.07
C LEU A 153 -2.84 23.37 -14.95
N ARG A 154 -3.56 22.34 -14.51
CA ARG A 154 -3.03 21.39 -13.50
C ARG A 154 -1.85 20.60 -14.05
N ARG A 155 -1.88 20.16 -15.31
CA ARG A 155 -0.73 19.47 -15.92
C ARG A 155 0.50 20.38 -15.95
N ARG A 156 0.34 21.66 -16.31
CA ARG A 156 1.43 22.65 -16.29
C ARG A 156 1.99 22.84 -14.88
N LEU A 157 1.12 23.03 -13.90
CA LEU A 157 1.49 23.15 -12.49
C LEU A 157 2.25 21.92 -12.00
N TYR A 158 1.70 20.73 -12.23
CA TYR A 158 2.30 19.47 -11.75
C TYR A 158 3.64 19.22 -12.45
N ARG A 159 3.76 19.47 -13.75
CA ARG A 159 5.05 19.42 -14.44
C ARG A 159 6.07 20.36 -13.83
N ARG A 160 5.66 21.58 -13.47
CA ARG A 160 6.56 22.54 -12.82
C ARG A 160 7.03 22.03 -11.45
N LEU A 161 6.11 21.54 -10.62
CA LEU A 161 6.43 21.04 -9.28
C LEU A 161 7.25 19.74 -9.31
N ILE A 162 6.96 18.83 -10.24
CA ILE A 162 7.71 17.57 -10.39
C ILE A 162 9.17 17.82 -10.78
N ARG A 163 9.50 18.93 -11.45
CA ARG A 163 10.90 19.30 -11.73
C ARG A 163 11.69 19.49 -10.46
N ASP A 164 11.07 20.00 -9.39
CA ASP A 164 11.69 20.29 -8.11
C ASP A 164 11.75 19.06 -7.17
N VAL A 165 11.19 17.92 -7.55
CA VAL A 165 11.33 16.62 -6.84
C VAL A 165 12.67 16.02 -7.28
N ASP A 166 13.54 15.63 -6.35
CA ASP A 166 14.87 15.07 -6.70
C ASP A 166 14.74 13.66 -7.30
N VAL A 167 13.99 12.79 -6.65
CA VAL A 167 13.70 11.43 -7.11
C VAL A 167 12.21 11.17 -7.05
N LEU A 168 11.66 10.68 -8.14
CA LEU A 168 10.29 10.19 -8.21
C LEU A 168 10.27 8.67 -8.05
N THR A 169 9.45 8.15 -7.13
CA THR A 169 9.29 6.71 -6.95
C THR A 169 7.88 6.26 -7.34
N VAL A 170 7.78 5.05 -7.84
CA VAL A 170 6.52 4.40 -8.23
C VAL A 170 6.52 2.95 -7.79
N HIS A 171 5.33 2.37 -7.59
CA HIS A 171 5.15 1.02 -7.07
C HIS A 171 4.96 -0.05 -8.14
N SER A 172 4.83 0.33 -9.41
CA SER A 172 4.63 -0.61 -10.50
C SER A 172 5.52 -0.29 -11.70
N THR A 173 5.86 -1.32 -12.46
CA THR A 173 6.58 -1.20 -13.73
C THR A 173 5.78 -0.42 -14.77
N GLU A 174 4.45 -0.56 -14.76
CA GLU A 174 3.53 0.20 -15.61
C GLU A 174 3.63 1.72 -15.36
N ASN A 175 3.59 2.12 -14.07
CA ASN A 175 3.75 3.52 -13.71
C ASN A 175 5.18 4.03 -13.99
N LEU A 176 6.20 3.15 -13.88
CA LEU A 176 7.58 3.49 -14.23
C LEU A 176 7.70 3.88 -15.70
N ALA A 177 7.15 3.06 -16.60
CA ALA A 177 7.18 3.31 -18.05
C ALA A 177 6.47 4.62 -18.40
N VAL A 178 5.27 4.84 -17.85
CA VAL A 178 4.50 6.08 -18.06
C VAL A 178 5.22 7.30 -17.51
N ALA A 179 5.81 7.21 -16.31
CA ALA A 179 6.53 8.32 -15.69
C ALA A 179 7.75 8.73 -16.51
N ARG A 180 8.53 7.77 -17.00
CA ARG A 180 9.71 8.03 -17.85
C ARG A 180 9.32 8.67 -19.19
N ALA A 181 8.22 8.23 -19.79
CA ALA A 181 7.71 8.81 -21.02
C ALA A 181 7.20 10.26 -20.83
N LEU A 182 6.53 10.55 -19.70
CA LEU A 182 5.98 11.89 -19.40
C LEU A 182 7.05 12.90 -18.94
N PHE A 183 8.13 12.40 -18.32
CA PHE A 183 9.19 13.20 -17.70
C PHE A 183 10.57 12.71 -18.13
N PRO A 184 10.93 12.83 -19.42
CA PRO A 184 12.25 12.43 -19.88
C PRO A 184 13.35 13.20 -19.13
N GLY A 185 14.42 12.50 -18.75
CA GLY A 185 15.51 13.07 -17.94
C GLY A 185 15.24 13.14 -16.44
N LYS A 186 14.01 12.88 -15.96
CA LYS A 186 13.72 12.77 -14.53
C LYS A 186 14.20 11.45 -13.97
N ARG A 187 14.86 11.45 -12.81
CA ARG A 187 15.20 10.23 -12.08
C ARG A 187 13.92 9.61 -11.53
N VAL A 188 13.47 8.52 -12.15
CA VAL A 188 12.30 7.76 -11.74
C VAL A 188 12.74 6.34 -11.40
N LEU A 189 12.40 5.86 -10.18
CA LEU A 189 12.77 4.55 -9.67
C LEU A 189 11.52 3.72 -9.36
N HIS A 190 11.59 2.45 -9.70
CA HIS A 190 10.62 1.46 -9.21
C HIS A 190 11.03 1.05 -7.77
N VAL A 191 10.15 1.31 -6.82
CA VAL A 191 10.31 0.91 -5.41
C VAL A 191 9.07 0.12 -5.03
N PRO A 192 9.14 -1.21 -5.03
CA PRO A 192 8.02 -2.05 -4.63
C PRO A 192 7.56 -1.72 -3.21
N PHE A 193 6.25 -1.53 -3.04
CA PHE A 193 5.67 -1.33 -1.71
C PHE A 193 5.66 -2.65 -0.93
N GLY A 194 6.03 -2.61 0.34
CA GLY A 194 6.01 -3.75 1.23
C GLY A 194 5.33 -3.44 2.56
N ILE A 195 4.62 -4.42 3.12
CA ILE A 195 4.06 -4.39 4.47
C ILE A 195 4.96 -5.19 5.43
N PRO A 196 4.79 -5.04 6.78
CA PRO A 196 5.49 -5.89 7.76
C PRO A 196 5.35 -7.36 7.42
N SER A 197 6.46 -8.08 7.30
CA SER A 197 6.49 -9.47 6.81
C SER A 197 7.21 -10.45 7.76
N GLU A 198 7.42 -10.05 9.01
CA GLU A 198 8.11 -10.87 10.01
C GLU A 198 7.24 -12.00 10.56
N ARG A 199 5.92 -11.88 10.44
CA ARG A 199 4.96 -12.90 10.87
C ARG A 199 4.33 -13.55 9.66
N VAL A 200 4.61 -14.83 9.49
CA VAL A 200 4.15 -15.63 8.35
C VAL A 200 3.46 -16.88 8.88
N THR A 201 2.26 -17.15 8.38
CA THR A 201 1.54 -18.40 8.64
C THR A 201 1.87 -19.37 7.50
N ALA A 202 2.34 -20.56 7.84
CA ALA A 202 2.63 -21.58 6.83
C ALA A 202 1.36 -21.93 6.03
N PRO A 203 1.44 -22.04 4.69
CA PRO A 203 0.32 -22.46 3.87
C PRO A 203 -0.12 -23.89 4.22
N VAL A 204 -1.41 -24.04 4.42
CA VAL A 204 -2.02 -25.35 4.69
C VAL A 204 -3.10 -25.63 3.65
N ARG A 205 -3.39 -26.93 3.44
CA ARG A 205 -4.55 -27.32 2.64
C ARG A 205 -5.83 -26.79 3.32
N ARG A 206 -6.52 -25.86 2.65
CA ARG A 206 -7.76 -25.26 3.18
C ARG A 206 -8.99 -26.06 2.77
N PRO A 207 -10.03 -26.15 3.61
CA PRO A 207 -11.32 -26.68 3.21
C PRO A 207 -11.91 -25.84 2.08
N CYS A 208 -12.32 -26.50 0.98
CA CYS A 208 -12.91 -25.85 -0.19
C CYS A 208 -14.35 -26.31 -0.46
N ARG A 209 -14.98 -26.98 0.50
CA ARG A 209 -16.40 -27.34 0.48
C ARG A 209 -17.03 -27.04 1.84
N PRO A 210 -17.81 -25.94 1.93
CA PRO A 210 -18.04 -24.91 0.90
C PRO A 210 -16.78 -24.08 0.65
N LEU A 211 -16.61 -23.57 -0.59
CA LEU A 211 -15.55 -22.63 -0.93
C LEU A 211 -15.83 -21.27 -0.25
N ARG A 212 -14.95 -20.83 0.63
CA ARG A 212 -15.06 -19.57 1.38
C ARG A 212 -14.16 -18.52 0.75
N ILE A 213 -14.76 -17.56 0.05
CA ILE A 213 -14.06 -16.51 -0.68
C ILE A 213 -14.01 -15.26 0.18
N LEU A 214 -12.82 -14.73 0.43
CA LEU A 214 -12.63 -13.44 1.09
C LEU A 214 -12.15 -12.41 0.08
N ALA A 215 -12.81 -11.25 0.01
CA ALA A 215 -12.40 -10.13 -0.82
C ALA A 215 -12.32 -8.85 0.02
N ILE A 216 -11.17 -8.14 -0.03
CA ILE A 216 -10.88 -7.01 0.84
C ILE A 216 -10.52 -5.77 0.00
N GLY A 217 -10.90 -4.59 0.50
CA GLY A 217 -10.41 -3.31 0.01
C GLY A 217 -11.49 -2.29 -0.28
N SER A 218 -11.08 -1.01 -0.23
CA SER A 218 -11.97 0.13 -0.45
C SER A 218 -11.51 1.03 -1.60
N ASP A 219 -10.50 0.59 -2.37
CA ASP A 219 -10.06 1.29 -3.57
C ASP A 219 -11.16 1.27 -4.63
N ARG A 220 -11.34 2.39 -5.33
CA ARG A 220 -12.32 2.54 -6.43
C ARG A 220 -12.09 1.61 -7.62
N HIS A 221 -10.88 1.01 -7.73
CA HIS A 221 -10.56 0.04 -8.77
C HIS A 221 -10.97 -1.39 -8.39
N ARG A 222 -11.62 -1.60 -7.25
CA ARG A 222 -12.26 -2.88 -6.96
C ARG A 222 -13.42 -3.14 -7.93
N ASP A 223 -13.45 -4.32 -8.52
CA ASP A 223 -14.52 -4.76 -9.42
C ASP A 223 -15.46 -5.74 -8.71
N TRP A 224 -16.24 -5.18 -7.78
CA TRP A 224 -17.23 -5.97 -7.03
C TRP A 224 -18.29 -6.59 -7.92
N ALA A 225 -18.63 -5.94 -9.05
CA ALA A 225 -19.63 -6.46 -9.99
C ALA A 225 -19.14 -7.74 -10.67
N CYS A 226 -17.88 -7.78 -11.07
CA CYS A 226 -17.26 -8.99 -11.64
C CYS A 226 -17.26 -10.16 -10.65
N LEU A 227 -16.90 -9.92 -9.38
CA LEU A 227 -16.96 -10.95 -8.34
C LEU A 227 -18.38 -11.47 -8.13
N VAL A 228 -19.36 -10.58 -8.01
CA VAL A 228 -20.77 -10.95 -7.80
C VAL A 228 -21.31 -11.77 -8.96
N ALA A 229 -21.00 -11.40 -10.20
CA ALA A 229 -21.38 -12.17 -11.38
C ALA A 229 -20.69 -13.54 -11.44
N ALA A 230 -19.46 -13.64 -10.94
CA ALA A 230 -18.79 -14.95 -10.82
C ALA A 230 -19.49 -15.86 -9.81
N LEU A 231 -20.02 -15.30 -8.70
CA LEU A 231 -20.75 -16.07 -7.66
C LEU A 231 -22.10 -16.61 -8.13
N ASP A 232 -22.75 -15.98 -9.10
CA ASP A 232 -24.05 -16.44 -9.63
C ASP A 232 -23.97 -17.87 -10.23
N GLY A 233 -22.78 -18.38 -10.56
CA GLY A 233 -22.54 -19.76 -10.99
C GLY A 233 -21.88 -20.65 -9.95
N LEU A 234 -21.82 -20.24 -8.66
CA LEU A 234 -21.17 -20.95 -7.57
C LEU A 234 -22.10 -21.06 -6.35
N PRO A 235 -23.20 -21.84 -6.44
CA PRO A 235 -24.21 -21.89 -5.36
C PRO A 235 -23.67 -22.43 -4.05
N GLU A 236 -22.67 -23.31 -4.08
CA GLU A 236 -22.01 -23.89 -2.89
C GLU A 236 -20.85 -23.03 -2.34
N ALA A 237 -20.52 -21.91 -3.00
CA ALA A 237 -19.52 -20.98 -2.49
C ALA A 237 -20.14 -19.91 -1.63
N SER A 238 -19.41 -19.45 -0.64
CA SER A 238 -19.77 -18.26 0.14
C SER A 238 -18.71 -17.19 -0.02
N ALA A 239 -19.12 -15.93 -0.06
CA ALA A 239 -18.21 -14.80 -0.16
C ALA A 239 -18.44 -13.76 0.92
N VAL A 240 -17.35 -13.20 1.45
CA VAL A 240 -17.34 -12.04 2.33
C VAL A 240 -16.55 -10.94 1.64
N ILE A 241 -17.18 -9.78 1.46
CA ILE A 241 -16.53 -8.56 0.98
C ILE A 241 -16.33 -7.63 2.17
N LEU A 242 -15.08 -7.38 2.55
CA LEU A 242 -14.71 -6.40 3.58
C LEU A 242 -14.31 -5.08 2.90
N SER A 243 -15.24 -4.13 2.85
CA SER A 243 -15.06 -2.87 2.13
C SER A 243 -15.90 -1.73 2.69
N GLY A 244 -15.30 -0.55 2.78
CA GLY A 244 -16.00 0.71 3.05
C GLY A 244 -16.73 1.30 1.85
N THR A 245 -16.48 0.79 0.64
CA THR A 245 -16.99 1.36 -0.61
C THR A 245 -17.87 0.41 -1.44
N ALA A 246 -17.91 -0.89 -1.08
CA ALA A 246 -18.74 -1.87 -1.77
C ALA A 246 -20.24 -1.55 -1.55
N PRO A 247 -21.04 -1.45 -2.62
CA PRO A 247 -22.47 -1.17 -2.48
C PRO A 247 -23.18 -2.35 -1.82
N ARG A 248 -23.80 -2.12 -0.66
CA ARG A 248 -24.54 -3.17 0.08
C ARG A 248 -25.66 -3.82 -0.73
N ARG A 249 -26.23 -3.10 -1.74
CA ARG A 249 -27.25 -3.65 -2.64
C ARG A 249 -26.79 -4.89 -3.43
N LEU A 250 -25.47 -5.09 -3.60
CA LEU A 250 -24.93 -6.26 -4.29
C LEU A 250 -25.22 -7.58 -3.54
N ALA A 251 -25.41 -7.52 -2.23
CA ALA A 251 -25.76 -8.68 -1.42
C ALA A 251 -27.27 -8.95 -1.32
N ARG A 252 -28.13 -8.07 -1.90
CA ARG A 252 -29.58 -8.29 -1.88
C ARG A 252 -29.92 -9.56 -2.65
N SER A 253 -30.75 -10.40 -2.07
CA SER A 253 -31.19 -11.69 -2.64
C SER A 253 -30.06 -12.69 -2.91
N ARG A 254 -28.89 -12.54 -2.24
CA ARG A 254 -27.75 -13.44 -2.33
C ARG A 254 -27.36 -13.93 -0.95
N PRO A 255 -27.92 -15.06 -0.47
CA PRO A 255 -27.65 -15.57 0.88
C PRO A 255 -26.18 -15.99 1.09
N ASN A 256 -25.49 -16.29 -0.01
CA ASN A 256 -24.08 -16.68 -0.03
C ASN A 256 -23.09 -15.50 -0.11
N LEU A 257 -23.55 -14.24 -0.10
CA LEU A 257 -22.72 -13.04 -0.14
C LEU A 257 -22.97 -12.14 1.08
N ARG A 258 -21.94 -11.81 1.82
CA ARG A 258 -21.94 -10.82 2.91
C ARG A 258 -21.04 -9.65 2.56
N ILE A 259 -21.50 -8.42 2.84
CA ILE A 259 -20.71 -7.19 2.66
C ILE A 259 -20.64 -6.45 4.01
N GLY A 260 -19.45 -6.20 4.48
CA GLY A 260 -19.17 -5.52 5.76
C GLY A 260 -17.83 -4.80 5.76
N GLN A 261 -17.38 -4.46 6.95
CA GLN A 261 -16.06 -3.87 7.21
C GLN A 261 -15.48 -4.53 8.45
N ALA A 262 -14.22 -4.90 8.42
CA ALA A 262 -13.48 -5.22 9.63
C ALA A 262 -13.23 -3.92 10.41
N ARG A 263 -13.36 -3.97 11.74
CA ARG A 263 -13.19 -2.83 12.65
C ARG A 263 -11.91 -2.93 13.47
N SER A 264 -11.26 -4.10 13.42
CA SER A 264 -10.00 -4.36 14.11
C SER A 264 -9.15 -5.34 13.31
N GLN A 265 -7.89 -5.42 13.68
CA GLN A 265 -6.97 -6.43 13.14
C GLN A 265 -7.42 -7.85 13.51
N ALA A 266 -7.94 -8.05 14.72
CA ALA A 266 -8.43 -9.36 15.16
C ALA A 266 -9.64 -9.83 14.32
N GLU A 267 -10.55 -8.93 13.98
CA GLU A 267 -11.70 -9.24 13.11
C GLU A 267 -11.25 -9.61 11.69
N LEU A 268 -10.26 -8.89 11.14
CA LEU A 268 -9.68 -9.23 9.83
C LEU A 268 -8.99 -10.60 9.87
N ALA A 269 -8.19 -10.87 10.92
CA ALA A 269 -7.51 -12.15 11.10
C ALA A 269 -8.52 -13.32 11.16
N ALA A 270 -9.62 -13.18 11.90
CA ALA A 270 -10.67 -14.20 11.96
C ALA A 270 -11.30 -14.49 10.58
N HIS A 271 -11.44 -13.49 9.71
CA HIS A 271 -11.88 -13.71 8.32
C HIS A 271 -10.84 -14.41 7.47
N LEU A 272 -9.55 -14.09 7.62
CA LEU A 272 -8.45 -14.75 6.92
C LEU A 272 -8.32 -16.21 7.36
N ASP A 273 -8.49 -16.50 8.65
CA ASP A 273 -8.37 -17.87 9.21
C ASP A 273 -9.37 -18.84 8.60
N VAL A 274 -10.59 -18.40 8.34
CA VAL A 274 -11.65 -19.25 7.80
C VAL A 274 -11.73 -19.25 6.27
N ALA A 275 -11.01 -18.36 5.60
CA ALA A 275 -11.05 -18.25 4.14
C ALA A 275 -10.38 -19.47 3.47
N SER A 276 -10.93 -19.91 2.35
CA SER A 276 -10.30 -20.90 1.45
C SER A 276 -9.40 -20.19 0.44
N VAL A 277 -9.77 -18.98 0.01
CA VAL A 277 -9.08 -18.19 -1.01
C VAL A 277 -9.35 -16.71 -0.81
N VAL A 278 -8.34 -15.87 -1.10
CA VAL A 278 -8.53 -14.43 -1.20
C VAL A 278 -8.70 -14.04 -2.67
N CYS A 279 -9.79 -13.32 -2.95
CA CYS A 279 -10.09 -12.82 -4.28
C CYS A 279 -9.86 -11.30 -4.35
N VAL A 280 -9.08 -10.84 -5.34
CA VAL A 280 -8.76 -9.43 -5.57
C VAL A 280 -9.26 -9.02 -6.95
N PRO A 281 -10.59 -8.79 -7.09
CA PRO A 281 -11.18 -8.40 -8.36
C PRO A 281 -10.91 -6.92 -8.64
N LEU A 282 -10.34 -6.61 -9.81
CA LEU A 282 -9.89 -5.26 -10.14
C LEU A 282 -10.37 -4.81 -11.52
N LYS A 283 -10.70 -3.54 -11.61
CA LYS A 283 -10.76 -2.81 -12.87
C LYS A 283 -9.36 -2.47 -13.34
N PRO A 284 -9.13 -2.27 -14.65
CA PRO A 284 -7.82 -1.86 -15.16
C PRO A 284 -7.23 -0.66 -14.40
N ASN A 285 -6.00 -0.79 -13.96
CA ASN A 285 -5.23 0.25 -13.29
C ASN A 285 -3.73 0.00 -13.48
N ARG A 286 -2.89 1.01 -13.23
CA ARG A 286 -1.43 0.92 -13.37
C ARG A 286 -0.68 0.93 -12.04
N HIS A 287 -1.35 1.24 -10.94
CA HIS A 287 -0.71 1.51 -9.64
C HIS A 287 -0.64 0.32 -8.69
N ALA A 288 -0.79 -0.90 -9.19
CA ALA A 288 -0.80 -2.12 -8.40
C ALA A 288 -1.87 -2.11 -7.28
N SER A 289 -3.12 -1.66 -7.60
CA SER A 289 -4.25 -1.75 -6.68
C SER A 289 -4.36 -3.16 -6.12
N GLY A 290 -4.55 -3.29 -4.82
CA GLY A 290 -4.70 -4.58 -4.16
C GLY A 290 -3.42 -5.24 -3.68
N ILE A 291 -2.26 -4.65 -3.95
CA ILE A 291 -0.97 -5.27 -3.56
C ILE A 291 -0.87 -5.54 -2.05
N THR A 292 -1.36 -4.65 -1.20
CA THR A 292 -1.38 -4.88 0.26
C THR A 292 -2.22 -6.08 0.64
N VAL A 293 -3.40 -6.23 0.04
CA VAL A 293 -4.30 -7.37 0.29
C VAL A 293 -3.66 -8.69 -0.18
N ILE A 294 -2.95 -8.67 -1.32
CA ILE A 294 -2.22 -9.85 -1.78
C ILE A 294 -1.12 -10.21 -0.79
N GLN A 295 -0.33 -9.25 -0.31
CA GLN A 295 0.71 -9.50 0.69
C GLN A 295 0.10 -10.02 2.00
N GLU A 296 -1.00 -9.45 2.49
CA GLU A 296 -1.70 -9.92 3.69
C GLU A 296 -2.19 -11.37 3.52
N ALA A 297 -2.77 -11.71 2.38
CA ALA A 297 -3.19 -13.08 2.08
C ALA A 297 -2.01 -14.06 2.01
N VAL A 298 -0.93 -13.65 1.38
CA VAL A 298 0.31 -14.43 1.28
C VAL A 298 0.91 -14.68 2.66
N LEU A 299 1.00 -13.66 3.52
CA LEU A 299 1.48 -13.79 4.89
C LEU A 299 0.58 -14.68 5.75
N ALA A 300 -0.73 -14.70 5.48
CA ALA A 300 -1.70 -15.60 6.10
C ALA A 300 -1.69 -17.03 5.51
N GLY A 301 -0.82 -17.33 4.55
CA GLY A 301 -0.72 -18.65 3.91
C GLY A 301 -1.90 -19.01 3.01
N LEU A 302 -2.58 -18.01 2.44
CA LEU A 302 -3.77 -18.19 1.62
C LEU A 302 -3.44 -18.11 0.11
N PRO A 303 -4.05 -18.96 -0.70
CA PRO A 303 -4.01 -18.82 -2.15
C PRO A 303 -4.76 -17.55 -2.58
N VAL A 304 -4.28 -16.91 -3.64
CA VAL A 304 -4.84 -15.68 -4.18
C VAL A 304 -5.28 -15.86 -5.62
N VAL A 305 -6.50 -15.39 -5.92
CA VAL A 305 -7.01 -15.16 -7.28
C VAL A 305 -7.14 -13.66 -7.48
N ALA A 306 -6.46 -13.09 -8.48
CA ALA A 306 -6.45 -11.66 -8.73
C ALA A 306 -6.67 -11.32 -10.20
N THR A 307 -7.13 -10.12 -10.49
CA THR A 307 -7.22 -9.62 -11.86
C THR A 307 -5.84 -9.19 -12.36
N ALA A 308 -5.47 -9.62 -13.56
CA ALA A 308 -4.28 -9.18 -14.27
C ALA A 308 -4.43 -7.71 -14.68
N THR A 309 -3.63 -6.82 -14.09
CA THR A 309 -3.66 -5.38 -14.37
C THR A 309 -2.34 -4.82 -14.87
N GLY A 310 -1.30 -5.68 -14.96
CA GLY A 310 0.07 -5.33 -15.32
C GLY A 310 0.92 -4.81 -14.16
N GLY A 311 0.30 -4.29 -13.10
CA GLY A 311 1.03 -3.73 -11.95
C GLY A 311 1.31 -4.72 -10.83
N LEU A 312 0.56 -5.80 -10.74
CA LEU A 312 0.68 -6.81 -9.68
C LEU A 312 1.64 -7.95 -10.04
N GLU A 313 1.72 -8.28 -11.31
CA GLU A 313 2.49 -9.40 -11.85
C GLU A 313 4.01 -9.22 -11.64
N GLY A 314 4.46 -7.96 -11.52
CA GLY A 314 5.83 -7.63 -11.14
C GLY A 314 6.19 -7.98 -9.69
N TYR A 315 5.19 -8.06 -8.81
CA TYR A 315 5.37 -8.51 -7.42
C TYR A 315 5.30 -10.03 -7.33
N PHE A 316 4.23 -10.60 -7.85
CA PHE A 316 3.95 -12.03 -7.78
C PHE A 316 3.66 -12.56 -9.18
N GLY A 317 4.48 -13.49 -9.66
CA GLY A 317 4.28 -14.13 -10.96
C GLY A 317 3.02 -15.01 -11.00
N ALA A 318 2.66 -15.48 -12.18
CA ALA A 318 1.50 -16.34 -12.39
C ALA A 318 1.61 -17.71 -11.72
N ASP A 319 2.81 -18.11 -11.32
CA ASP A 319 3.08 -19.30 -10.52
C ASP A 319 2.74 -19.12 -9.04
N ALA A 320 2.73 -17.87 -8.53
CA ALA A 320 2.46 -17.50 -7.15
C ALA A 320 1.02 -16.99 -6.93
N VAL A 321 0.46 -16.26 -7.89
CA VAL A 321 -0.92 -15.74 -7.87
C VAL A 321 -1.66 -16.20 -9.12
N ARG A 322 -2.91 -16.65 -8.97
CA ARG A 322 -3.74 -17.02 -10.12
C ARG A 322 -4.39 -15.78 -10.71
N TYR A 323 -3.94 -15.37 -11.88
CA TYR A 323 -4.46 -14.19 -12.56
C TYR A 323 -5.58 -14.51 -13.54
N VAL A 324 -6.55 -13.59 -13.65
CA VAL A 324 -7.67 -13.64 -14.61
C VAL A 324 -7.79 -12.31 -15.37
N PRO A 325 -8.33 -12.27 -16.58
CA PRO A 325 -8.58 -11.03 -17.31
C PRO A 325 -9.51 -10.06 -16.55
N PRO A 326 -9.36 -8.73 -16.70
CA PRO A 326 -10.26 -7.76 -16.10
C PRO A 326 -11.65 -7.81 -16.72
N GLY A 327 -12.69 -7.71 -15.86
CA GLY A 327 -14.09 -7.70 -16.30
C GLY A 327 -14.60 -9.03 -16.85
N ASP A 328 -13.92 -10.13 -16.57
CA ASP A 328 -14.31 -11.49 -16.99
C ASP A 328 -14.77 -12.33 -15.78
N PRO A 329 -16.07 -12.36 -15.47
CA PRO A 329 -16.62 -13.15 -14.38
C PRO A 329 -16.55 -14.66 -14.65
N ALA A 330 -16.54 -15.11 -15.92
CA ALA A 330 -16.43 -16.51 -16.26
C ALA A 330 -15.01 -17.04 -15.98
N ALA A 331 -13.98 -16.30 -16.38
CA ALA A 331 -12.60 -16.62 -16.04
C ALA A 331 -12.35 -16.57 -14.53
N LEU A 332 -12.95 -15.59 -13.82
CA LEU A 332 -12.86 -15.49 -12.35
C LEU A 332 -13.49 -16.71 -11.68
N ARG A 333 -14.69 -17.12 -12.13
CA ARG A 333 -15.37 -18.33 -11.66
C ARG A 333 -14.52 -19.58 -11.89
N ALA A 334 -13.97 -19.75 -13.10
CA ALA A 334 -13.13 -20.88 -13.43
C ALA A 334 -11.90 -20.97 -12.53
N ALA A 335 -11.23 -19.85 -12.27
CA ALA A 335 -10.08 -19.79 -11.36
C ALA A 335 -10.44 -20.11 -9.89
N LEU A 336 -11.62 -19.70 -9.42
CA LEU A 336 -12.12 -20.08 -8.09
C LEU A 336 -12.46 -21.56 -7.99
N LEU A 337 -13.03 -22.15 -9.05
CA LEU A 337 -13.30 -23.60 -9.13
C LEU A 337 -12.00 -24.40 -9.21
N GLU A 338 -10.96 -23.92 -9.89
CA GLU A 338 -9.62 -24.52 -9.92
C GLU A 338 -9.05 -24.65 -8.50
N VAL A 339 -9.15 -23.61 -7.67
CA VAL A 339 -8.74 -23.64 -6.25
C VAL A 339 -9.55 -24.68 -5.46
N ALA A 340 -10.85 -24.78 -5.71
CA ALA A 340 -11.72 -25.76 -5.05
C ALA A 340 -11.46 -27.21 -5.48
N ALA A 341 -11.09 -27.42 -6.75
CA ALA A 341 -10.83 -28.73 -7.31
C ALA A 341 -9.48 -29.32 -6.86
N ASP A 342 -8.44 -28.48 -6.74
CA ASP A 342 -7.11 -28.90 -6.28
C ASP A 342 -6.57 -27.99 -5.17
N PRO A 343 -7.01 -28.21 -3.91
CA PRO A 343 -6.53 -27.44 -2.75
C PRO A 343 -5.03 -27.61 -2.50
N GLU A 344 -4.44 -28.70 -2.97
CA GLU A 344 -3.00 -28.95 -2.82
C GLU A 344 -2.17 -28.11 -3.80
N ALA A 345 -2.60 -27.99 -5.05
CA ALA A 345 -1.99 -27.05 -5.99
C ALA A 345 -2.14 -25.59 -5.52
N ALA A 346 -3.29 -25.26 -4.93
CA ALA A 346 -3.53 -23.93 -4.33
C ALA A 346 -2.56 -23.67 -3.15
N ARG A 347 -2.33 -24.65 -2.28
CA ARG A 347 -1.34 -24.58 -1.19
C ARG A 347 0.08 -24.35 -1.74
N ARG A 348 0.51 -25.15 -2.71
CA ARG A 348 1.83 -24.99 -3.35
C ARG A 348 2.00 -23.61 -3.99
N ARG A 349 0.93 -23.04 -4.55
CA ARG A 349 0.95 -21.68 -5.09
C ARG A 349 1.16 -20.62 -3.99
N ALA A 350 0.52 -20.79 -2.85
CA ALA A 350 0.71 -19.93 -1.68
C ALA A 350 2.15 -20.01 -1.13
N GLU A 351 2.75 -21.20 -1.11
CA GLU A 351 4.16 -21.39 -0.73
C GLU A 351 5.11 -20.62 -1.67
N ARG A 352 4.90 -20.73 -2.97
CA ARG A 352 5.70 -19.96 -3.94
C ARG A 352 5.52 -18.47 -3.75
N ALA A 353 4.32 -18.01 -3.41
CA ALA A 353 4.07 -16.60 -3.13
C ALA A 353 4.85 -16.12 -1.89
N GLN A 354 4.93 -16.91 -0.82
CA GLN A 354 5.74 -16.60 0.35
C GLN A 354 7.23 -16.60 0.02
N ALA A 355 7.73 -17.61 -0.69
CA ALA A 355 9.12 -17.66 -1.16
C ALA A 355 9.46 -16.42 -1.99
N ARG A 356 8.56 -15.99 -2.89
CA ARG A 356 8.73 -14.80 -3.71
C ARG A 356 8.83 -13.52 -2.88
N MET A 357 8.09 -13.39 -1.78
CA MET A 357 8.22 -12.22 -0.89
C MET A 357 9.64 -12.10 -0.33
N VAL A 358 10.23 -13.22 0.07
CA VAL A 358 11.60 -13.26 0.62
C VAL A 358 12.62 -12.98 -0.48
N GLU A 359 12.58 -13.72 -1.59
CA GLU A 359 13.54 -13.63 -2.69
C GLU A 359 13.58 -12.26 -3.36
N ALA A 360 12.41 -11.63 -3.54
CA ALA A 360 12.30 -10.32 -4.15
C ALA A 360 12.40 -9.16 -3.14
N GLY A 361 12.59 -9.45 -1.85
CA GLY A 361 12.61 -8.42 -0.81
C GLY A 361 11.33 -7.61 -0.77
N ILE A 362 10.15 -8.26 -0.87
CA ILE A 362 8.85 -7.59 -0.81
C ILE A 362 8.42 -7.54 0.66
N GLY A 363 8.77 -6.46 1.35
CA GLY A 363 8.42 -6.24 2.75
C GLY A 363 8.76 -4.83 3.19
N ALA A 364 8.24 -4.41 4.36
CA ALA A 364 8.43 -3.07 4.89
C ALA A 364 9.91 -2.74 5.10
N GLU A 365 10.71 -3.69 5.57
CA GLU A 365 12.15 -3.51 5.80
C GLU A 365 12.89 -3.13 4.51
N ALA A 366 12.67 -3.88 3.43
CA ALA A 366 13.31 -3.62 2.13
C ALA A 366 12.79 -2.32 1.50
N TYR A 367 11.49 -2.04 1.63
CA TYR A 367 10.89 -0.79 1.17
C TYR A 367 11.53 0.44 1.83
N ILE A 368 11.70 0.41 3.15
CA ILE A 368 12.30 1.53 3.89
C ILE A 368 13.81 1.62 3.63
N ARG A 369 14.53 0.49 3.61
CA ARG A 369 15.96 0.45 3.25
C ARG A 369 16.21 1.13 1.90
N ARG A 370 15.36 0.87 0.91
CA ARG A 370 15.47 1.51 -0.40
C ARG A 370 15.32 3.03 -0.33
N HIS A 371 14.45 3.55 0.54
CA HIS A 371 14.32 5.00 0.77
C HIS A 371 15.58 5.59 1.43
N VAL A 372 16.16 4.88 2.40
CA VAL A 372 17.42 5.29 3.05
C VAL A 372 18.56 5.33 2.05
N ASP A 373 18.71 4.28 1.22
CA ASP A 373 19.77 4.18 0.21
C ASP A 373 19.67 5.31 -0.81
N ILE A 374 18.46 5.55 -1.36
CA ILE A 374 18.20 6.66 -2.30
C ILE A 374 18.55 8.00 -1.64
N SER A 375 18.22 8.18 -0.36
CA SER A 375 18.48 9.42 0.37
C SER A 375 19.98 9.67 0.51
N ARG A 376 20.74 8.64 0.89
CA ARG A 376 22.21 8.73 0.99
C ARG A 376 22.86 9.01 -0.35
N GLU A 377 22.43 8.32 -1.42
CA GLU A 377 22.91 8.59 -2.77
C GLU A 377 22.69 10.04 -3.22
N MET A 378 21.53 10.64 -2.87
CA MET A 378 21.23 12.04 -3.22
C MET A 378 22.11 13.06 -2.48
N LEU A 379 22.54 12.73 -1.27
CA LEU A 379 23.35 13.62 -0.44
C LEU A 379 24.83 13.50 -0.73
N ASN A 380 25.28 12.33 -1.16
CA ASN A 380 26.70 12.08 -1.52
C ASN A 380 27.02 12.51 -2.96
N ARG A 381 26.05 13.06 -3.71
CA ARG A 381 26.21 13.69 -5.01
C ARG A 381 26.15 15.23 -4.86
#